data_003a6a8a1cb62d4da8995a59d359f3a2
#
_entry.id   003a6a8a1cb62d4da8995a59d359f3a2
#
_cell.length_a   1.000
_cell.length_b   1.000
_cell.length_c   1.000
_cell.angle_alpha   90.00
_cell.angle_beta   90.00
_cell.angle_gamma   90.00
#
_symmetry.space_group_name_H-M   'P 1'
#
loop_
_entity.id
_entity.type
_entity.pdbx_description
1 polymer ?
#
loop_
_entity_poly.entity_id
_entity_poly.type
_entity_poly.pdbx_seq_one_letter_code
_entity_poly.pdbx_strand_id
1 'polypeptide(L)'
;ASTMLNYFLPPGTDFDLLMRVLIMVTLFSAGYIAEVVRGGLQGIPSGQYEAAESLGLTYVKAHWLIILPQALKISIPGIVNTFIGLYKDTTLVLIIGMLDPLGVGRASLSDPAWLGLAREVYLFVALFFFICCFSMSRYSLYLERKLDTGH
;
A
#
# COMPACT_ATOMS: atom_id res chain seq x y z
N ALA A 1 -18.76 -7.47 7.16
CA ALA A 1 -17.72 -6.77 7.92
C ALA A 1 -18.22 -5.47 8.56
N SER A 2 -19.03 -4.64 7.85
CA SER A 2 -19.56 -3.37 8.39
C SER A 2 -20.48 -3.53 9.61
N THR A 3 -21.22 -4.63 9.69
CA THR A 3 -22.09 -4.94 10.82
C THR A 3 -21.37 -5.44 12.06
N MET A 4 -20.22 -6.11 11.88
CA MET A 4 -19.47 -6.64 13.02
C MET A 4 -18.83 -5.54 13.88
N LEU A 5 -18.43 -4.43 13.29
CA LEU A 5 -17.82 -3.33 14.03
C LEU A 5 -18.81 -2.69 15.04
N ASN A 6 -20.09 -2.68 14.72
CA ASN A 6 -21.13 -2.16 15.62
C ASN A 6 -21.35 -3.02 16.87
N TYR A 7 -20.94 -4.29 16.86
CA TYR A 7 -21.03 -5.14 18.05
C TYR A 7 -19.93 -4.87 19.08
N PHE A 8 -18.80 -4.29 18.64
CA PHE A 8 -17.67 -3.98 19.51
C PHE A 8 -17.67 -2.54 20.02
N LEU A 9 -18.60 -1.71 19.54
CA LEU A 9 -18.66 -0.29 19.90
C LEU A 9 -19.86 0.00 20.81
N PRO A 10 -19.74 1.01 21.71
CA PRO A 10 -20.86 1.42 22.56
C PRO A 10 -22.08 1.81 21.72
N PRO A 11 -23.30 1.51 22.19
CA PRO A 11 -24.51 1.91 21.50
C PRO A 11 -24.58 3.44 21.38
N GLY A 12 -24.72 3.94 20.13
CA GLY A 12 -24.77 5.39 19.83
C GLY A 12 -23.58 5.93 19.07
N THR A 13 -22.54 5.12 18.78
CA THR A 13 -21.44 5.53 17.89
C THR A 13 -21.70 5.01 16.48
N ASP A 14 -22.42 5.80 15.69
CA ASP A 14 -22.57 5.53 14.25
C ASP A 14 -21.34 6.07 13.50
N PHE A 15 -20.40 5.16 13.23
CA PHE A 15 -19.31 5.51 12.30
C PHE A 15 -19.86 5.57 10.88
N ASP A 16 -19.57 6.65 10.19
CA ASP A 16 -19.81 6.79 8.77
C ASP A 16 -19.15 5.65 7.99
N LEU A 17 -19.77 5.22 6.90
CA LEU A 17 -19.30 4.13 6.04
C LEU A 17 -17.85 4.38 5.59
N LEU A 18 -17.51 5.61 5.24
CA LEU A 18 -16.17 6.00 4.86
C LEU A 18 -15.16 5.75 5.99
N MET A 19 -15.49 6.11 7.23
CA MET A 19 -14.60 5.91 8.38
C MET A 19 -14.34 4.41 8.63
N ARG A 20 -15.36 3.58 8.51
CA ARG A 20 -15.21 2.11 8.66
C ARG A 20 -14.26 1.53 7.62
N VAL A 21 -14.42 1.97 6.36
CA VAL A 21 -13.55 1.53 5.26
C VAL A 21 -12.12 1.99 5.49
N LEU A 22 -11.91 3.24 5.88
CA LEU A 22 -10.58 3.77 6.17
C LEU A 22 -9.87 2.98 7.27
N ILE A 23 -10.56 2.67 8.37
CA ILE A 23 -10.01 1.87 9.46
C ILE A 23 -9.60 0.48 8.95
N MET A 24 -10.49 -0.20 8.22
CA MET A 24 -10.22 -1.55 7.72
C MET A 24 -9.06 -1.58 6.73
N VAL A 25 -9.04 -0.64 5.76
CA VAL A 25 -7.96 -0.54 4.77
C VAL A 25 -6.65 -0.19 5.44
N THR A 26 -6.67 0.68 6.44
CA THR A 26 -5.46 1.05 7.18
C THR A 26 -4.89 -0.14 7.95
N LEU A 27 -5.70 -0.88 8.68
CA LEU A 27 -5.27 -2.06 9.42
C LEU A 27 -4.73 -3.16 8.49
N PHE A 28 -5.43 -3.40 7.39
CA PHE A 28 -5.02 -4.37 6.39
C PHE A 28 -3.67 -3.99 5.75
N SER A 29 -3.54 -2.72 5.34
CA SER A 29 -2.31 -2.18 4.76
C SER A 29 -1.14 -2.21 5.73
N ALA A 30 -1.40 -1.89 7.00
CA ALA A 30 -0.38 -1.94 8.05
C ALA A 30 0.19 -3.36 8.22
N GLY A 31 -0.66 -4.39 8.15
CA GLY A 31 -0.23 -5.79 8.18
C GLY A 31 0.71 -6.13 7.02
N TYR A 32 0.36 -5.73 5.79
CA TYR A 32 1.23 -5.96 4.63
C TYR A 32 2.57 -5.22 4.73
N ILE A 33 2.54 -3.95 5.12
CA ILE A 33 3.76 -3.15 5.28
C ILE A 33 4.65 -3.73 6.39
N ALA A 34 4.06 -4.16 7.51
CA ALA A 34 4.79 -4.80 8.60
C ALA A 34 5.52 -6.07 8.12
N GLU A 35 4.86 -6.88 7.28
CA GLU A 35 5.46 -8.09 6.72
C GLU A 35 6.60 -7.78 5.74
N VAL A 36 6.46 -6.75 4.94
CA VAL A 36 7.52 -6.27 4.04
C VAL A 36 8.74 -5.78 4.84
N VAL A 37 8.52 -5.01 5.90
CA VAL A 37 9.60 -4.54 6.79
C VAL A 37 10.25 -5.71 7.53
N ARG A 38 9.46 -6.69 7.97
CA ARG A 38 9.98 -7.93 8.59
C ARG A 38 10.90 -8.67 7.62
N GLY A 39 10.49 -8.80 6.35
CA GLY A 39 11.34 -9.38 5.31
C GLY A 39 12.64 -8.61 5.11
N GLY A 40 12.59 -7.28 5.12
CA GLY A 40 13.78 -6.44 5.04
C GLY A 40 14.75 -6.63 6.22
N LEU A 41 14.20 -6.78 7.43
CA LEU A 41 15.01 -7.09 8.63
C LEU A 41 15.69 -8.46 8.52
N GLN A 42 14.99 -9.46 8.01
CA GLN A 42 15.54 -10.80 7.79
C GLN A 42 16.60 -10.83 6.68
N GLY A 43 16.57 -9.87 5.76
CA GLY A 43 17.57 -9.72 4.70
C GLY A 43 18.90 -9.13 5.17
N ILE A 44 19.02 -8.67 6.42
CA ILE A 44 20.27 -8.12 6.94
C ILE A 44 21.25 -9.27 7.29
N PRO A 45 22.49 -9.24 6.74
CA PRO A 45 23.50 -10.24 7.07
C PRO A 45 23.84 -10.26 8.57
N SER A 46 24.06 -11.46 9.13
CA SER A 46 24.42 -11.63 10.55
C SER A 46 25.69 -10.85 10.94
N GLY A 47 26.63 -10.69 10.02
CA GLY A 47 27.85 -9.93 10.23
C GLY A 47 27.61 -8.46 10.62
N GLN A 48 26.48 -7.86 10.25
CA GLN A 48 26.14 -6.50 10.70
C GLN A 48 25.82 -6.46 12.20
N TYR A 49 25.22 -7.49 12.71
CA TYR A 49 24.93 -7.65 14.14
C TYR A 49 26.23 -7.89 14.92
N GLU A 50 27.07 -8.79 14.43
CA GLU A 50 28.37 -9.12 15.03
C GLU A 50 29.31 -7.92 15.04
N ALA A 51 29.35 -7.14 13.94
CA ALA A 51 30.13 -5.91 13.88
C ALA A 51 29.65 -4.86 14.88
N ALA A 52 28.33 -4.69 15.02
CA ALA A 52 27.75 -3.77 15.98
C ALA A 52 28.08 -4.16 17.43
N GLU A 53 28.03 -5.46 17.74
CA GLU A 53 28.41 -6.00 19.05
C GLU A 53 29.90 -5.79 19.34
N SER A 54 30.77 -6.03 18.36
CA SER A 54 32.23 -5.80 18.46
C SER A 54 32.59 -4.34 18.76
N LEU A 55 31.75 -3.39 18.32
CA LEU A 55 31.87 -1.97 18.63
C LEU A 55 31.30 -1.61 20.01
N GLY A 56 30.83 -2.58 20.78
CA GLY A 56 30.24 -2.37 22.13
C GLY A 56 28.87 -1.68 22.09
N LEU A 57 28.19 -1.68 20.97
CA LEU A 57 26.85 -1.12 20.88
C LEU A 57 25.84 -2.01 21.60
N THR A 58 24.97 -1.40 22.40
CA THR A 58 23.83 -2.13 22.97
C THR A 58 22.88 -2.53 21.86
N TYR A 59 22.14 -3.63 22.05
CA TYR A 59 21.17 -4.16 21.07
C TYR A 59 20.23 -3.09 20.52
N VAL A 60 19.69 -2.23 21.37
CA VAL A 60 18.80 -1.13 20.96
C VAL A 60 19.51 -0.12 20.06
N LYS A 61 20.74 0.29 20.43
CA LYS A 61 21.52 1.23 19.61
C LYS A 61 21.92 0.62 18.28
N ALA A 62 22.36 -0.63 18.25
CA ALA A 62 22.68 -1.37 17.03
C ALA A 62 21.47 -1.42 16.09
N HIS A 63 20.28 -1.74 16.62
CA HIS A 63 19.05 -1.78 15.84
C HIS A 63 18.68 -0.42 15.26
N TRP A 64 18.67 0.63 16.06
CA TRP A 64 18.23 1.95 15.60
C TRP A 64 19.22 2.64 14.64
N LEU A 65 20.53 2.50 14.89
CA LEU A 65 21.54 3.24 14.12
C LEU A 65 22.06 2.48 12.91
N ILE A 66 22.08 1.14 12.94
CA ILE A 66 22.69 0.32 11.88
C ILE A 66 21.66 -0.54 11.16
N ILE A 67 20.91 -1.36 11.90
CA ILE A 67 20.07 -2.40 11.31
C ILE A 67 18.82 -1.80 10.64
N LEU A 68 18.07 -0.99 11.35
CA LEU A 68 16.80 -0.44 10.88
C LEU A 68 16.94 0.43 9.62
N PRO A 69 17.93 1.34 9.50
CA PRO A 69 18.12 2.09 8.26
C PRO A 69 18.44 1.21 7.06
N GLN A 70 19.20 0.14 7.25
CA GLN A 70 19.52 -0.83 6.19
C GLN A 70 18.29 -1.66 5.82
N ALA A 71 17.57 -2.18 6.82
CA ALA A 71 16.35 -2.95 6.61
C ALA A 71 15.27 -2.15 5.86
N LEU A 72 15.10 -0.87 6.18
CA LEU A 72 14.18 0.01 5.48
C LEU A 72 14.58 0.19 4.01
N LYS A 73 15.87 0.34 3.70
CA LYS A 73 16.33 0.43 2.31
C LYS A 73 15.98 -0.85 1.52
N ILE A 74 16.21 -2.02 2.10
CA ILE A 74 15.85 -3.31 1.49
C ILE A 74 14.33 -3.44 1.30
N SER A 75 13.54 -2.86 2.21
CA SER A 75 12.08 -2.93 2.18
C SER A 75 11.44 -1.98 1.17
N ILE A 76 12.12 -0.93 0.70
CA ILE A 76 11.53 0.11 -0.17
C ILE A 76 10.81 -0.46 -1.40
N PRO A 77 11.38 -1.39 -2.20
CA PRO A 77 10.69 -1.96 -3.35
C PRO A 77 9.38 -2.65 -2.97
N GLY A 78 9.40 -3.41 -1.87
CA GLY A 78 8.22 -4.09 -1.34
C GLY A 78 7.15 -3.11 -0.85
N ILE A 79 7.55 -2.04 -0.17
CA ILE A 79 6.64 -0.98 0.28
C ILE A 79 5.96 -0.31 -0.92
N VAL A 80 6.72 0.05 -1.96
CA VAL A 80 6.14 0.68 -3.17
C VAL A 80 5.21 -0.30 -3.89
N ASN A 81 5.56 -1.57 -4.00
CA ASN A 81 4.68 -2.60 -4.57
C ASN A 81 3.37 -2.73 -3.77
N THR A 82 3.44 -2.65 -2.44
CA THR A 82 2.25 -2.62 -1.59
C THR A 82 1.38 -1.40 -1.90
N PHE A 83 1.97 -0.22 -2.05
CA PHE A 83 1.22 0.99 -2.44
C PHE A 83 0.58 0.88 -3.83
N ILE A 84 1.26 0.28 -4.80
CA ILE A 84 0.67 0.01 -6.13
C ILE A 84 -0.52 -0.95 -6.01
N GLY A 85 -0.40 -1.97 -5.16
CA GLY A 85 -1.50 -2.89 -4.84
C GLY A 85 -2.69 -2.14 -4.25
N LEU A 86 -2.47 -1.39 -3.18
CA LEU A 86 -3.49 -0.58 -2.51
C LEU A 86 -4.18 0.41 -3.44
N TYR A 87 -3.43 1.04 -4.34
CA TYR A 87 -4.01 1.93 -5.35
C TYR A 87 -4.99 1.19 -6.27
N LYS A 88 -4.68 -0.06 -6.65
CA LYS A 88 -5.60 -0.89 -7.43
C LYS A 88 -6.78 -1.38 -6.60
N ASP A 89 -6.56 -1.66 -5.32
CA ASP A 89 -7.59 -2.13 -4.39
C ASP A 89 -8.64 -1.05 -4.05
N THR A 90 -8.38 0.23 -4.40
CA THR A 90 -9.42 1.27 -4.31
C THR A 90 -10.67 0.93 -5.12
N THR A 91 -10.56 0.10 -6.16
CA THR A 91 -11.72 -0.37 -6.93
C THR A 91 -12.64 -1.28 -6.12
N LEU A 92 -12.16 -1.88 -5.02
CA LEU A 92 -12.99 -2.71 -4.14
C LEU A 92 -14.04 -1.89 -3.36
N VAL A 93 -13.83 -0.58 -3.20
CA VAL A 93 -14.82 0.29 -2.54
C VAL A 93 -16.12 0.41 -3.32
N LEU A 94 -16.12 0.07 -4.61
CA LEU A 94 -17.33 -0.03 -5.43
C LEU A 94 -18.33 -1.02 -4.84
N ILE A 95 -17.87 -2.11 -4.20
CA ILE A 95 -18.74 -3.14 -3.59
C ILE A 95 -19.60 -2.55 -2.45
N ILE A 96 -19.12 -1.51 -1.81
CA ILE A 96 -19.82 -0.82 -0.72
C ILE A 96 -20.53 0.46 -1.17
N GLY A 97 -20.65 0.66 -2.50
CA GLY A 97 -21.38 1.77 -3.09
C GLY A 97 -20.61 3.10 -3.17
N MET A 98 -19.30 3.10 -2.92
CA MET A 98 -18.46 4.28 -3.14
C MET A 98 -17.92 4.28 -4.57
N LEU A 99 -17.99 5.44 -5.22
CA LEU A 99 -17.54 5.61 -6.61
C LEU A 99 -16.04 5.93 -6.64
N ASP A 100 -15.27 4.97 -7.13
CA ASP A 100 -13.90 5.15 -7.59
C ASP A 100 -13.87 5.54 -9.09
N PRO A 101 -12.72 5.79 -9.74
CA PRO A 101 -12.66 6.10 -11.16
C PRO A 101 -13.36 5.07 -12.07
N LEU A 102 -13.30 3.78 -11.71
CA LEU A 102 -14.00 2.72 -12.43
C LEU A 102 -15.50 2.78 -12.18
N GLY A 103 -15.93 3.07 -10.96
CA GLY A 103 -17.33 3.24 -10.58
C GLY A 103 -17.97 4.44 -11.27
N VAL A 104 -17.25 5.57 -11.36
CA VAL A 104 -17.68 6.74 -12.13
C VAL A 104 -17.83 6.40 -13.59
N GLY A 105 -16.85 5.70 -14.19
CA GLY A 105 -16.92 5.24 -15.57
C GLY A 105 -18.14 4.35 -15.82
N ARG A 106 -18.44 3.41 -14.90
CA ARG A 106 -19.64 2.56 -15.00
C ARG A 106 -20.94 3.34 -14.86
N ALA A 107 -21.00 4.29 -13.94
CA ALA A 107 -22.17 5.14 -13.74
C ALA A 107 -22.45 5.99 -14.98
N SER A 108 -21.43 6.51 -15.65
CA SER A 108 -21.57 7.27 -16.90
C SER A 108 -22.21 6.44 -18.01
N LEU A 109 -21.99 5.12 -18.06
CA LEU A 109 -22.61 4.24 -19.06
C LEU A 109 -24.13 4.06 -18.91
N SER A 110 -24.68 4.49 -17.77
CA SER A 110 -26.13 4.51 -17.54
C SER A 110 -26.80 5.75 -18.15
N ASP A 111 -26.04 6.76 -18.56
CA ASP A 111 -26.55 7.96 -19.21
C ASP A 111 -26.80 7.69 -20.71
N PRO A 112 -27.97 8.06 -21.25
CA PRO A 112 -28.31 7.89 -22.66
C PRO A 112 -27.27 8.50 -23.64
N ALA A 113 -26.57 9.56 -23.24
CA ALA A 113 -25.53 10.20 -24.06
C ALA A 113 -24.28 9.31 -24.24
N TRP A 114 -24.08 8.34 -23.35
CA TRP A 114 -22.91 7.44 -23.36
C TRP A 114 -23.25 6.01 -23.75
N LEU A 115 -24.49 5.76 -24.17
CA LEU A 115 -24.93 4.45 -24.64
C LEU A 115 -24.13 4.02 -25.89
N GLY A 116 -23.45 2.88 -25.79
CA GLY A 116 -22.62 2.33 -26.85
C GLY A 116 -21.12 2.67 -26.73
N LEU A 117 -20.73 3.61 -25.87
CA LEU A 117 -19.33 4.06 -25.67
C LEU A 117 -18.60 3.30 -24.54
N ALA A 118 -19.09 2.12 -24.16
CA ALA A 118 -18.52 1.35 -23.06
C ALA A 118 -17.03 1.01 -23.28
N ARG A 119 -16.66 0.74 -24.52
CA ARG A 119 -15.26 0.41 -24.88
C ARG A 119 -14.35 1.60 -24.62
N GLU A 120 -14.75 2.79 -25.01
CA GLU A 120 -14.00 4.03 -24.86
C GLU A 120 -13.83 4.39 -23.39
N VAL A 121 -14.90 4.29 -22.61
CA VAL A 121 -14.88 4.55 -21.16
C VAL A 121 -13.92 3.61 -20.44
N TYR A 122 -14.02 2.29 -20.69
CA TYR A 122 -13.12 1.34 -20.06
C TYR A 122 -11.67 1.48 -20.53
N LEU A 123 -11.46 1.83 -21.79
CA LEU A 123 -10.12 2.08 -22.32
C LEU A 123 -9.49 3.31 -21.65
N PHE A 124 -10.28 4.38 -21.47
CA PHE A 124 -9.83 5.57 -20.75
C PHE A 124 -9.45 5.26 -19.30
N VAL A 125 -10.32 4.55 -18.58
CA VAL A 125 -10.05 4.16 -17.18
C VAL A 125 -8.82 3.26 -17.11
N ALA A 126 -8.68 2.29 -18.01
CA ALA A 126 -7.52 1.40 -18.07
C ALA A 126 -6.23 2.18 -18.34
N LEU A 127 -6.27 3.16 -19.27
CA LEU A 127 -5.13 4.01 -19.57
C LEU A 127 -4.73 4.87 -18.35
N PHE A 128 -5.71 5.43 -17.66
CA PHE A 128 -5.48 6.20 -16.43
C PHE A 128 -4.78 5.35 -15.36
N PHE A 129 -5.31 4.16 -15.04
CA PHE A 129 -4.68 3.24 -14.09
C PHE A 129 -3.29 2.80 -14.55
N PHE A 130 -3.12 2.53 -15.84
CA PHE A 130 -1.83 2.15 -16.41
C PHE A 130 -0.79 3.24 -16.22
N ILE A 131 -1.11 4.51 -16.55
CA ILE A 131 -0.18 5.64 -16.40
C ILE A 131 0.22 5.80 -14.93
N CYS A 132 -0.74 5.77 -14.00
CA CYS A 132 -0.47 5.90 -12.58
C CYS A 132 0.42 4.76 -12.06
N CYS A 133 0.06 3.51 -12.33
CA CYS A 133 0.83 2.34 -11.89
C CYS A 133 2.21 2.29 -12.53
N PHE A 134 2.32 2.65 -13.81
CA PHE A 134 3.60 2.69 -14.51
C PHE A 134 4.52 3.76 -13.93
N SER A 135 4.00 4.95 -13.64
CA SER A 135 4.74 6.03 -13.00
C SER A 135 5.27 5.62 -11.62
N MET A 136 4.41 5.00 -10.80
CA MET A 136 4.80 4.49 -9.48
C MET A 136 5.87 3.40 -9.59
N SER A 137 5.72 2.47 -10.54
CA SER A 137 6.70 1.41 -10.79
C SER A 137 8.06 1.96 -11.25
N ARG A 138 8.06 2.95 -12.16
CA ARG A 138 9.29 3.62 -12.60
C ARG A 138 9.97 4.37 -11.46
N TYR A 139 9.19 5.01 -10.60
CA TYR A 139 9.71 5.69 -9.42
C TYR A 139 10.32 4.70 -8.41
N SER A 140 9.68 3.54 -8.22
CA SER A 140 10.23 2.45 -7.39
C SER A 140 11.60 2.01 -7.88
N LEU A 141 11.73 1.70 -9.18
CA LEU A 141 13.00 1.29 -9.78
C LEU A 141 14.08 2.39 -9.69
N TYR A 142 13.68 3.65 -9.78
CA TYR A 142 14.61 4.76 -9.58
C TYR A 142 15.14 4.82 -8.14
N LEU A 143 14.23 4.67 -7.15
CA LEU A 143 14.61 4.63 -5.74
C LEU A 143 15.51 3.43 -5.42
N GLU A 144 15.15 2.25 -5.93
CA GLU A 144 15.94 1.04 -5.77
C GLU A 144 17.39 1.25 -6.25
N ARG A 145 17.55 1.73 -7.49
CA ARG A 145 18.89 2.04 -8.04
C ARG A 145 19.66 3.10 -7.26
N LYS A 146 18.97 4.11 -6.71
CA LYS A 146 19.60 5.18 -5.92
C LYS A 146 20.01 4.72 -4.54
N LEU A 147 19.30 3.75 -3.98
CA LEU A 147 19.52 3.22 -2.63
C LEU A 147 20.37 1.94 -2.64
N ASP A 148 20.53 1.34 -3.81
CA ASP A 148 21.42 0.19 -4.02
C ASP A 148 22.87 0.71 -3.91
N THR A 149 23.41 0.56 -2.71
CA THR A 149 24.80 0.88 -2.38
C THR A 149 25.64 -0.38 -2.54
N GLY A 150 25.62 -0.96 -3.76
CA GLY A 150 26.60 -1.95 -4.21
C GLY A 150 26.97 -3.02 -3.17
N HIS A 151 26.19 -4.07 -3.12
CA HIS A 151 26.63 -5.38 -2.61
C HIS A 151 26.55 -6.37 -3.76
#